data_6a2def27126ea586055d0a4318a0fd09
#
_entry.id   6a2def27126ea586055d0a4318a0fd09
#
_cell.length_a   1.000
_cell.length_b   1.000
_cell.length_c   1.000
_cell.angle_alpha   90.00
_cell.angle_beta   90.00
_cell.angle_gamma   90.00
#
_symmetry.space_group_name_H-M   'P 1'
#
loop_
_entity.id
_entity.type
_entity.pdbx_description
1 polymer ?
#
loop_
_entity_poly.entity_id
_entity_poly.type
_entity_poly.pdbx_seq_one_letter_code
_entity_poly.pdbx_strand_id
1 'polypeptide(L)'
;MVTVFGHMPFSPRRELTTGVWRRNPPLVALVLMMLVVAAVAVLGLAFDPRLITGAPAWMKPLKFAVSIAVYGATLLWMLTFIPDRPRLVAAISWGVALALDIEMALIVMQVLRNTTSHFNLATSFDTGVFAAMGIVISGLLLLNATVAFLLVRRRFGASPIVWGVRLGLIASLLGMALAFLMTQPTPDQVAQIAATGSSSIVGAHAVGVMDGGPGLPLVGWSTVGGDLRVPHFVGLHGLQILPLLGLALVRFAPPQLPMRDRSRLVGVAAAFWIALTLLLTWQALRGQSVIAPDGLTVAAYGLLVAATAGATGAVLARAWRAGT
;
A
#
# COMPACT_ATOMS: atom_id res chain seq x y z
N MET A 1 6.33 12.97 -36.63
CA MET A 1 5.54 12.71 -35.40
C MET A 1 5.24 11.21 -35.38
N VAL A 2 6.23 10.41 -34.94
CA VAL A 2 6.18 8.94 -34.96
C VAL A 2 5.29 8.51 -33.82
N THR A 3 4.25 7.77 -34.12
CA THR A 3 3.26 7.21 -33.23
C THR A 3 3.91 6.22 -32.24
N VAL A 4 4.41 6.71 -31.12
CA VAL A 4 4.92 5.91 -29.98
C VAL A 4 3.87 4.95 -29.41
N PHE A 5 2.62 5.06 -29.84
CA PHE A 5 1.48 4.24 -29.42
C PHE A 5 1.10 3.12 -30.40
N GLY A 6 1.86 2.92 -31.50
CA GLY A 6 1.52 1.98 -32.59
C GLY A 6 1.52 0.48 -32.21
N HIS A 7 1.97 0.09 -31.03
CA HIS A 7 1.95 -1.29 -30.54
C HIS A 7 1.45 -1.47 -29.10
N MET A 8 0.84 -0.45 -28.50
CA MET A 8 0.02 -0.68 -27.32
C MET A 8 -1.39 -1.07 -27.80
N PRO A 9 -1.98 -2.17 -27.34
CA PRO A 9 -3.36 -2.52 -27.69
C PRO A 9 -4.39 -1.53 -27.11
N PHE A 10 -3.94 -0.37 -26.61
CA PHE A 10 -4.77 0.63 -25.95
C PHE A 10 -4.45 2.03 -26.44
N SER A 11 -5.46 2.72 -26.97
CA SER A 11 -5.49 4.18 -27.08
C SER A 11 -5.82 4.75 -25.70
N PRO A 12 -4.84 5.38 -24.97
CA PRO A 12 -5.04 5.77 -23.58
C PRO A 12 -6.18 6.77 -23.34
N ARG A 13 -6.57 7.52 -24.36
CA ARG A 13 -7.57 8.61 -24.21
C ARG A 13 -9.03 8.17 -24.35
N ARG A 14 -9.35 7.12 -25.07
CA ARG A 14 -10.74 6.69 -25.29
C ARG A 14 -11.21 5.57 -24.36
N GLU A 15 -10.29 4.76 -23.85
CA GLU A 15 -10.63 3.62 -22.99
C GLU A 15 -10.64 3.93 -21.50
N LEU A 16 -9.88 4.93 -21.04
CA LEU A 16 -9.88 5.35 -19.63
C LEU A 16 -11.21 6.01 -19.22
N THR A 17 -11.96 6.58 -20.15
CA THR A 17 -13.16 7.37 -19.82
C THR A 17 -14.49 6.62 -19.88
N THR A 18 -14.58 5.48 -20.57
CA THR A 18 -15.88 4.78 -20.69
C THR A 18 -15.80 3.24 -20.69
N GLY A 19 -14.66 2.65 -21.07
CA GLY A 19 -14.56 1.19 -21.30
C GLY A 19 -14.21 0.41 -20.03
N VAL A 20 -13.26 0.89 -19.22
CA VAL A 20 -12.72 0.18 -18.05
C VAL A 20 -13.78 0.08 -16.94
N TRP A 21 -14.52 1.17 -16.70
CA TRP A 21 -15.57 1.25 -15.69
C TRP A 21 -16.73 0.28 -15.97
N ARG A 22 -17.10 0.08 -17.23
CA ARG A 22 -18.17 -0.86 -17.61
C ARG A 22 -17.73 -2.33 -17.60
N ARG A 23 -16.43 -2.60 -17.69
CA ARG A 23 -15.89 -3.96 -17.80
C ARG A 23 -15.61 -4.63 -16.47
N ASN A 24 -15.61 -3.87 -15.36
CA ASN A 24 -15.29 -4.39 -14.03
C ASN A 24 -16.22 -3.80 -12.95
N PRO A 25 -17.51 -4.19 -12.96
CA PRO A 25 -18.49 -3.66 -12.03
C PRO A 25 -18.13 -3.80 -10.54
N PRO A 26 -17.54 -4.95 -10.05
CA PRO A 26 -17.27 -5.09 -8.63
C PRO A 26 -16.25 -4.08 -8.10
N LEU A 27 -15.15 -3.82 -8.81
CA LEU A 27 -14.16 -2.83 -8.38
C LEU A 27 -14.69 -1.40 -8.51
N VAL A 28 -15.53 -1.13 -9.50
CA VAL A 28 -16.20 0.19 -9.61
C VAL A 28 -17.15 0.41 -8.45
N ALA A 29 -17.98 -0.59 -8.12
CA ALA A 29 -18.89 -0.51 -6.98
C ALA A 29 -18.10 -0.31 -5.67
N LEU A 30 -17.01 -1.04 -5.45
CA LEU A 30 -16.11 -0.85 -4.32
C LEU A 30 -15.61 0.60 -4.23
N VAL A 31 -15.08 1.17 -5.32
CA VAL A 31 -14.57 2.55 -5.31
C VAL A 31 -15.67 3.54 -4.95
N LEU A 32 -16.86 3.41 -5.56
CA LEU A 32 -17.99 4.29 -5.28
C LEU A 32 -18.47 4.14 -3.83
N MET A 33 -18.57 2.91 -3.31
CA MET A 33 -18.92 2.65 -1.90
C MET A 33 -17.90 3.31 -0.96
N MET A 34 -16.61 3.18 -1.24
CA MET A 34 -15.57 3.80 -0.41
C MET A 34 -15.61 5.32 -0.44
N LEU A 35 -15.99 5.93 -1.56
CA LEU A 35 -16.22 7.39 -1.61
C LEU A 35 -17.40 7.81 -0.75
N VAL A 36 -18.48 7.02 -0.72
CA VAL A 36 -19.62 7.26 0.18
C VAL A 36 -19.19 7.10 1.65
N VAL A 37 -18.48 6.03 1.99
CA VAL A 37 -17.96 5.82 3.35
C VAL A 37 -17.02 6.96 3.76
N ALA A 38 -16.16 7.44 2.87
CA ALA A 38 -15.29 8.59 3.14
C ALA A 38 -16.10 9.85 3.46
N ALA A 39 -17.16 10.13 2.70
CA ALA A 39 -18.04 11.27 2.96
C ALA A 39 -18.75 11.13 4.32
N VAL A 40 -19.28 9.96 4.64
CA VAL A 40 -19.88 9.65 5.96
C VAL A 40 -18.84 9.82 7.07
N ALA A 41 -17.62 9.34 6.87
CA ALA A 41 -16.55 9.46 7.87
C ALA A 41 -16.13 10.93 8.11
N VAL A 42 -16.14 11.78 7.07
CA VAL A 42 -15.91 13.23 7.23
C VAL A 42 -17.01 13.87 8.09
N LEU A 43 -18.26 13.52 7.85
CA LEU A 43 -19.38 13.97 8.70
C LEU A 43 -19.21 13.44 10.15
N GLY A 44 -18.83 12.17 10.29
CA GLY A 44 -18.53 11.59 11.60
C GLY A 44 -17.42 12.33 12.34
N LEU A 45 -16.35 12.75 11.64
CA LEU A 45 -15.29 13.57 12.25
C LEU A 45 -15.79 14.96 12.71
N ALA A 46 -16.78 15.51 12.03
CA ALA A 46 -17.34 16.83 12.37
C ALA A 46 -18.32 16.78 13.55
N PHE A 47 -19.08 15.68 13.70
CA PHE A 47 -20.20 15.61 14.63
C PHE A 47 -20.06 14.59 15.76
N ASP A 48 -19.10 13.66 15.68
CA ASP A 48 -18.89 12.62 16.70
C ASP A 48 -17.59 12.87 17.48
N PRO A 49 -17.68 13.35 18.73
CA PRO A 49 -16.50 13.71 19.52
C PRO A 49 -15.78 12.51 20.15
N ARG A 50 -16.24 11.27 19.93
CA ARG A 50 -15.65 10.08 20.55
C ARG A 50 -14.23 9.84 20.06
N LEU A 51 -13.39 9.36 20.98
CA LEU A 51 -12.03 8.90 20.71
C LEU A 51 -11.96 7.39 20.88
N ILE A 52 -11.33 6.72 19.95
CA ILE A 52 -11.00 5.27 20.03
C ILE A 52 -9.49 5.15 19.88
N THR A 53 -8.83 4.55 20.87
CA THR A 53 -7.36 4.40 20.91
C THR A 53 -6.64 5.73 20.64
N GLY A 54 -7.05 6.79 21.36
CA GLY A 54 -6.42 8.12 21.29
C GLY A 54 -6.66 8.93 20.01
N ALA A 55 -7.49 8.45 19.08
CA ALA A 55 -7.80 9.13 17.82
C ALA A 55 -9.30 9.31 17.63
N PRO A 56 -9.75 10.35 16.88
CA PRO A 56 -11.17 10.52 16.54
C PRO A 56 -11.74 9.23 15.92
N ALA A 57 -12.90 8.80 16.39
CA ALA A 57 -13.50 7.50 16.08
C ALA A 57 -13.61 7.25 14.55
N TRP A 58 -13.96 8.26 13.78
CA TRP A 58 -14.13 8.19 12.33
C TRP A 58 -12.84 8.38 11.50
N MET A 59 -11.71 8.68 12.15
CA MET A 59 -10.43 8.86 11.45
C MET A 59 -9.96 7.55 10.78
N LYS A 60 -10.17 6.40 11.42
CA LYS A 60 -9.79 5.11 10.84
C LYS A 60 -10.66 4.75 9.65
N PRO A 61 -12.01 4.79 9.71
CA PRO A 61 -12.87 4.62 8.53
C PRO A 61 -12.47 5.53 7.36
N LEU A 62 -12.21 6.83 7.61
CA LEU A 62 -11.82 7.76 6.56
C LEU A 62 -10.53 7.35 5.86
N LYS A 63 -9.47 7.04 6.63
CA LYS A 63 -8.18 6.62 6.07
C LYS A 63 -8.30 5.34 5.24
N PHE A 64 -9.03 4.36 5.75
CA PHE A 64 -9.26 3.11 5.05
C PHE A 64 -10.09 3.32 3.77
N ALA A 65 -11.17 4.11 3.82
CA ALA A 65 -12.00 4.38 2.66
C ALA A 65 -11.22 5.05 1.53
N VAL A 66 -10.41 6.07 1.84
CA VAL A 66 -9.54 6.74 0.85
C VAL A 66 -8.50 5.76 0.28
N SER A 67 -7.83 4.98 1.14
CA SER A 67 -6.82 4.02 0.71
C SER A 67 -7.41 2.93 -0.19
N ILE A 68 -8.57 2.38 0.19
CA ILE A 68 -9.26 1.34 -0.60
C ILE A 68 -9.76 1.90 -1.93
N ALA A 69 -10.28 3.13 -1.96
CA ALA A 69 -10.70 3.77 -3.22
C ALA A 69 -9.53 3.94 -4.19
N VAL A 70 -8.39 4.45 -3.71
CA VAL A 70 -7.15 4.60 -4.50
C VAL A 70 -6.61 3.24 -4.96
N TYR A 71 -6.60 2.26 -4.07
CA TYR A 71 -6.19 0.88 -4.39
C TYR A 71 -7.11 0.26 -5.44
N GLY A 72 -8.43 0.33 -5.26
CA GLY A 72 -9.42 -0.22 -6.18
C GLY A 72 -9.31 0.39 -7.59
N ALA A 73 -9.15 1.71 -7.67
CA ALA A 73 -8.93 2.41 -8.94
C ALA A 73 -7.60 1.98 -9.61
N THR A 74 -6.54 1.81 -8.83
CA THR A 74 -5.24 1.34 -9.32
C THR A 74 -5.33 -0.09 -9.84
N LEU A 75 -5.95 -0.99 -9.08
CA LEU A 75 -6.12 -2.39 -9.47
C LEU A 75 -7.02 -2.52 -10.71
N LEU A 76 -8.10 -1.74 -10.78
CA LEU A 76 -8.97 -1.67 -11.94
C LEU A 76 -8.18 -1.38 -13.22
N TRP A 77 -7.28 -0.40 -13.16
CA TRP A 77 -6.37 -0.09 -14.27
C TRP A 77 -5.37 -1.22 -14.54
N MET A 78 -4.75 -1.80 -13.51
CA MET A 78 -3.76 -2.88 -13.68
C MET A 78 -4.35 -4.16 -14.28
N LEU A 79 -5.59 -4.50 -13.97
CA LEU A 79 -6.26 -5.69 -14.53
C LEU A 79 -6.51 -5.55 -16.04
N THR A 80 -6.47 -4.35 -16.62
CA THR A 80 -6.52 -4.15 -18.08
C THR A 80 -5.32 -4.76 -18.80
N PHE A 81 -4.21 -4.98 -18.11
CA PHE A 81 -3.03 -5.68 -18.64
C PHE A 81 -3.20 -7.20 -18.74
N ILE A 82 -4.37 -7.77 -18.32
CA ILE A 82 -4.67 -9.21 -18.37
C ILE A 82 -5.97 -9.48 -19.19
N PRO A 83 -6.05 -9.06 -20.45
CA PRO A 83 -7.29 -9.16 -21.23
C PRO A 83 -7.66 -10.59 -21.66
N ASP A 84 -6.70 -11.51 -21.69
CA ASP A 84 -6.82 -12.89 -22.16
C ASP A 84 -7.42 -13.85 -21.12
N ARG A 85 -7.65 -13.39 -19.88
CA ARG A 85 -8.20 -14.21 -18.78
C ARG A 85 -9.41 -13.57 -18.11
N PRO A 86 -10.49 -13.25 -18.83
CA PRO A 86 -11.59 -12.44 -18.31
C PRO A 86 -12.30 -13.10 -17.11
N ARG A 87 -12.44 -14.41 -17.07
CA ARG A 87 -13.04 -15.12 -15.93
C ARG A 87 -12.18 -15.00 -14.66
N LEU A 88 -10.86 -15.14 -14.79
CA LEU A 88 -9.93 -15.00 -13.67
C LEU A 88 -9.90 -13.56 -13.17
N VAL A 89 -9.86 -12.58 -14.09
CA VAL A 89 -9.97 -11.16 -13.75
C VAL A 89 -11.26 -10.86 -12.99
N ALA A 90 -12.39 -11.39 -13.44
CA ALA A 90 -13.67 -11.25 -12.76
C ALA A 90 -13.64 -11.87 -11.35
N ALA A 91 -13.12 -13.09 -11.20
CA ALA A 91 -12.99 -13.76 -9.91
C ALA A 91 -12.10 -12.97 -8.93
N ILE A 92 -10.95 -12.47 -9.39
CA ILE A 92 -10.04 -11.61 -8.58
C ILE A 92 -10.79 -10.33 -8.18
N SER A 93 -11.50 -9.69 -9.11
CA SER A 93 -12.21 -8.43 -8.86
C SER A 93 -13.32 -8.59 -7.83
N TRP A 94 -14.13 -9.66 -7.92
CA TRP A 94 -15.14 -9.97 -6.91
C TRP A 94 -14.50 -10.33 -5.55
N GLY A 95 -13.45 -11.15 -5.56
CA GLY A 95 -12.73 -11.51 -4.32
C GLY A 95 -12.14 -10.30 -3.60
N VAL A 96 -11.52 -9.38 -4.35
CA VAL A 96 -10.97 -8.14 -3.79
C VAL A 96 -12.07 -7.21 -3.29
N ALA A 97 -13.14 -7.00 -4.08
CA ALA A 97 -14.23 -6.13 -3.68
C ALA A 97 -14.91 -6.65 -2.40
N LEU A 98 -15.27 -7.93 -2.36
CA LEU A 98 -15.91 -8.54 -1.19
C LEU A 98 -14.99 -8.48 0.04
N ALA A 99 -13.71 -8.78 -0.10
CA ALA A 99 -12.76 -8.72 1.01
C ALA A 99 -12.69 -7.33 1.62
N LEU A 100 -12.57 -6.29 0.79
CA LEU A 100 -12.43 -4.90 1.26
C LEU A 100 -13.76 -4.30 1.75
N ASP A 101 -14.90 -4.72 1.20
CA ASP A 101 -16.21 -4.32 1.72
C ASP A 101 -16.48 -4.95 3.09
N ILE A 102 -16.13 -6.22 3.30
CA ILE A 102 -16.20 -6.88 4.62
C ILE A 102 -15.29 -6.17 5.61
N GLU A 103 -14.04 -5.91 5.24
CA GLU A 103 -13.06 -5.22 6.09
C GLU A 103 -13.60 -3.85 6.55
N MET A 104 -14.13 -3.05 5.61
CA MET A 104 -14.70 -1.75 5.91
C MET A 104 -15.95 -1.86 6.80
N ALA A 105 -16.83 -2.81 6.53
CA ALA A 105 -18.02 -3.05 7.34
C ALA A 105 -17.66 -3.40 8.80
N LEU A 106 -16.65 -4.24 9.01
CA LEU A 106 -16.16 -4.60 10.35
C LEU A 106 -15.51 -3.41 11.05
N ILE A 107 -14.75 -2.57 10.33
CA ILE A 107 -14.17 -1.34 10.89
C ILE A 107 -15.29 -0.38 11.36
N VAL A 108 -16.28 -0.10 10.50
CA VAL A 108 -17.39 0.80 10.83
C VAL A 108 -18.23 0.24 11.97
N MET A 109 -18.54 -1.07 11.95
CA MET A 109 -19.27 -1.74 13.03
C MET A 109 -18.57 -1.54 14.39
N GLN A 110 -17.23 -1.70 14.45
CA GLN A 110 -16.49 -1.51 15.69
C GLN A 110 -16.48 -0.04 16.15
N VAL A 111 -16.46 0.93 15.22
CA VAL A 111 -16.65 2.35 15.55
C VAL A 111 -18.03 2.59 16.17
N LEU A 112 -19.08 2.01 15.61
CA LEU A 112 -20.44 2.12 16.16
C LEU A 112 -20.55 1.48 17.57
N ARG A 113 -19.80 0.39 17.80
CA ARG A 113 -19.68 -0.25 19.12
C ARG A 113 -18.75 0.48 20.10
N ASN A 114 -18.14 1.60 19.69
CA ASN A 114 -17.18 2.37 20.47
C ASN A 114 -15.96 1.57 20.93
N THR A 115 -15.44 0.71 20.08
CA THR A 115 -14.27 -0.13 20.38
C THR A 115 -13.30 -0.22 19.19
N THR A 116 -12.08 -0.68 19.45
CA THR A 116 -11.08 -0.87 18.40
C THR A 116 -11.40 -2.09 17.52
N SER A 117 -11.13 -1.97 16.22
CA SER A 117 -11.40 -3.04 15.26
C SER A 117 -10.26 -4.07 15.16
N HIS A 118 -9.01 -3.66 15.42
CA HIS A 118 -7.84 -4.52 15.32
C HIS A 118 -7.29 -4.81 16.71
N PHE A 119 -6.64 -5.97 16.84
CA PHE A 119 -5.95 -6.42 18.06
C PHE A 119 -6.87 -6.66 19.27
N ASN A 120 -8.18 -6.54 19.09
CA ASN A 120 -9.17 -6.61 20.18
C ASN A 120 -9.57 -8.07 20.47
N LEU A 121 -9.20 -8.55 21.64
CA LEU A 121 -9.55 -9.87 22.17
C LEU A 121 -10.38 -9.75 23.47
N ALA A 122 -10.95 -8.57 23.76
CA ALA A 122 -11.67 -8.29 25.01
C ALA A 122 -12.91 -9.17 25.21
N THR A 123 -13.57 -9.56 24.12
CA THR A 123 -14.71 -10.49 24.12
C THR A 123 -14.55 -11.55 23.05
N SER A 124 -15.28 -12.67 23.17
CA SER A 124 -15.30 -13.70 22.13
C SER A 124 -15.77 -13.17 20.78
N PHE A 125 -16.71 -12.21 20.79
CA PHE A 125 -17.17 -11.54 19.59
C PHE A 125 -16.06 -10.71 18.94
N ASP A 126 -15.34 -9.87 19.71
CA ASP A 126 -14.25 -9.04 19.20
C ASP A 126 -13.08 -9.89 18.69
N THR A 127 -12.76 -10.99 19.37
CA THR A 127 -11.81 -11.99 18.91
C THR A 127 -12.23 -12.58 17.56
N GLY A 128 -13.51 -12.91 17.40
CA GLY A 128 -14.06 -13.41 16.13
C GLY A 128 -13.98 -12.36 15.01
N VAL A 129 -14.26 -11.11 15.30
CA VAL A 129 -14.12 -9.98 14.36
C VAL A 129 -12.68 -9.84 13.91
N PHE A 130 -11.72 -9.79 14.84
CA PHE A 130 -10.30 -9.64 14.51
C PHE A 130 -9.77 -10.85 13.71
N ALA A 131 -10.17 -12.07 14.08
CA ALA A 131 -9.83 -13.28 13.33
C ALA A 131 -10.39 -13.26 11.89
N ALA A 132 -11.66 -12.83 11.72
CA ALA A 132 -12.28 -12.68 10.40
C ALA A 132 -11.54 -11.66 9.53
N MET A 133 -11.16 -10.50 10.08
CA MET A 133 -10.33 -9.51 9.40
C MET A 133 -8.98 -10.09 8.96
N GLY A 134 -8.31 -10.84 9.84
CA GLY A 134 -7.05 -11.51 9.52
C GLY A 134 -7.16 -12.50 8.36
N ILE A 135 -8.23 -13.32 8.33
CA ILE A 135 -8.50 -14.27 7.24
C ILE A 135 -8.77 -13.52 5.92
N VAL A 136 -9.60 -12.50 5.97
CA VAL A 136 -9.99 -11.69 4.78
C VAL A 136 -8.77 -11.01 4.17
N ILE A 137 -7.92 -10.37 4.99
CA ILE A 137 -6.70 -9.69 4.52
C ILE A 137 -5.64 -10.68 4.04
N SER A 138 -5.54 -11.86 4.64
CA SER A 138 -4.68 -12.93 4.11
C SER A 138 -5.15 -13.42 2.73
N GLY A 139 -6.45 -13.55 2.54
CA GLY A 139 -7.04 -13.83 1.21
C GLY A 139 -6.74 -12.72 0.20
N LEU A 140 -6.84 -11.46 0.61
CA LEU A 140 -6.49 -10.31 -0.23
C LEU A 140 -5.01 -10.34 -0.65
N LEU A 141 -4.09 -10.69 0.26
CA LEU A 141 -2.67 -10.86 -0.04
C LEU A 141 -2.46 -11.93 -1.13
N LEU A 142 -3.14 -13.07 -1.04
CA LEU A 142 -3.05 -14.13 -2.04
C LEU A 142 -3.61 -13.71 -3.41
N LEU A 143 -4.70 -12.94 -3.44
CA LEU A 143 -5.24 -12.37 -4.68
C LEU A 143 -4.24 -11.41 -5.33
N ASN A 144 -3.60 -10.53 -4.54
CA ASN A 144 -2.56 -9.63 -5.02
C ASN A 144 -1.31 -10.38 -5.52
N ALA A 145 -0.89 -11.42 -4.80
CA ALA A 145 0.21 -12.28 -5.23
C ALA A 145 -0.11 -12.97 -6.56
N THR A 146 -1.37 -13.39 -6.76
CA THR A 146 -1.84 -13.95 -8.04
C THR A 146 -1.74 -12.93 -9.18
N VAL A 147 -2.20 -11.69 -8.96
CA VAL A 147 -2.06 -10.60 -9.95
C VAL A 147 -0.60 -10.33 -10.27
N ALA A 148 0.26 -10.22 -9.24
CA ALA A 148 1.69 -10.02 -9.40
C ALA A 148 2.34 -11.15 -10.23
N PHE A 149 2.05 -12.41 -9.89
CA PHE A 149 2.53 -13.57 -10.62
C PHE A 149 2.13 -13.54 -12.10
N LEU A 150 0.86 -13.24 -12.39
CA LEU A 150 0.36 -13.18 -13.76
C LEU A 150 1.06 -12.08 -14.56
N LEU A 151 1.25 -10.90 -13.98
CA LEU A 151 1.85 -9.75 -14.65
C LEU A 151 3.37 -9.89 -14.80
N VAL A 152 4.06 -10.49 -13.82
CA VAL A 152 5.51 -10.74 -13.89
C VAL A 152 5.83 -11.76 -14.99
N ARG A 153 5.01 -12.81 -15.13
CA ARG A 153 5.25 -13.86 -16.15
C ARG A 153 4.87 -13.47 -17.58
N ARG A 154 4.09 -12.40 -17.76
CA ARG A 154 3.75 -11.95 -19.11
C ARG A 154 4.96 -11.36 -19.82
N ARG A 155 5.09 -11.69 -21.10
CA ARG A 155 6.11 -11.08 -21.98
C ARG A 155 5.55 -9.76 -22.52
N PHE A 156 5.80 -8.69 -21.81
CA PHE A 156 5.63 -7.33 -22.32
C PHE A 156 7.00 -6.84 -22.81
N GLY A 157 7.01 -5.99 -23.83
CA GLY A 157 8.25 -5.31 -24.24
C GLY A 157 8.87 -4.48 -23.08
N ALA A 158 10.02 -3.86 -23.33
CA ALA A 158 10.76 -3.04 -22.35
C ALA A 158 10.04 -1.69 -22.11
N SER A 159 8.79 -1.73 -21.63
CA SER A 159 8.02 -0.52 -21.29
C SER A 159 8.26 -0.11 -19.84
N PRO A 160 8.65 1.15 -19.57
CA PRO A 160 8.80 1.68 -18.21
C PRO A 160 7.53 1.52 -17.37
N ILE A 161 6.34 1.68 -17.98
CA ILE A 161 5.05 1.53 -17.29
C ILE A 161 4.88 0.08 -16.81
N VAL A 162 5.16 -0.89 -17.67
CA VAL A 162 5.04 -2.32 -17.31
C VAL A 162 6.02 -2.71 -16.22
N TRP A 163 7.25 -2.20 -16.27
CA TRP A 163 8.22 -2.41 -15.19
C TRP A 163 7.74 -1.75 -13.88
N GLY A 164 7.16 -0.55 -13.96
CA GLY A 164 6.54 0.12 -12.82
C GLY A 164 5.42 -0.71 -12.20
N VAL A 165 4.51 -1.26 -13.00
CA VAL A 165 3.42 -2.14 -12.54
C VAL A 165 3.96 -3.38 -11.82
N ARG A 166 4.92 -4.08 -12.42
CA ARG A 166 5.51 -5.30 -11.84
C ARG A 166 6.21 -5.04 -10.51
N LEU A 167 7.10 -4.05 -10.52
CA LEU A 167 7.91 -3.73 -9.34
C LEU A 167 7.06 -3.05 -8.27
N GLY A 168 6.03 -2.28 -8.66
CA GLY A 168 5.05 -1.71 -7.75
C GLY A 168 4.23 -2.78 -7.03
N LEU A 169 3.81 -3.84 -7.73
CA LEU A 169 3.15 -4.99 -7.12
C LEU A 169 4.07 -5.72 -6.12
N ILE A 170 5.34 -5.91 -6.45
CA ILE A 170 6.31 -6.54 -5.54
C ILE A 170 6.50 -5.69 -4.29
N ALA A 171 6.68 -4.37 -4.43
CA ALA A 171 6.79 -3.45 -3.31
C ALA A 171 5.52 -3.44 -2.44
N SER A 172 4.33 -3.49 -3.07
CA SER A 172 3.06 -3.55 -2.37
C SER A 172 2.87 -4.86 -1.60
N LEU A 173 3.26 -6.00 -2.18
CA LEU A 173 3.25 -7.29 -1.48
C LEU A 173 4.17 -7.28 -0.25
N LEU A 174 5.35 -6.66 -0.34
CA LEU A 174 6.21 -6.44 0.81
C LEU A 174 5.48 -5.60 1.87
N GLY A 175 4.88 -4.47 1.47
CA GLY A 175 4.09 -3.62 2.36
C GLY A 175 2.96 -4.39 3.06
N MET A 176 2.21 -5.22 2.32
CA MET A 176 1.16 -6.07 2.90
C MET A 176 1.72 -7.09 3.90
N ALA A 177 2.84 -7.74 3.58
CA ALA A 177 3.47 -8.71 4.45
C ALA A 177 3.94 -8.08 5.78
N LEU A 178 4.43 -6.84 5.75
CA LEU A 178 4.85 -6.12 6.95
C LEU A 178 3.70 -5.87 7.94
N ALA A 179 2.44 -5.87 7.49
CA ALA A 179 1.28 -5.76 8.38
C ALA A 179 1.22 -6.88 9.42
N PHE A 180 1.70 -8.08 9.09
CA PHE A 180 1.72 -9.21 10.03
C PHE A 180 2.67 -8.99 11.23
N LEU A 181 3.64 -8.09 11.13
CA LEU A 181 4.47 -7.71 12.27
C LEU A 181 3.64 -7.01 13.36
N MET A 182 2.62 -6.25 12.96
CA MET A 182 1.73 -5.55 13.90
C MET A 182 0.80 -6.49 14.67
N THR A 183 0.56 -7.70 14.16
CA THR A 183 -0.30 -8.70 14.84
C THR A 183 0.43 -9.54 15.89
N GLN A 184 1.75 -9.38 16.00
CA GLN A 184 2.53 -10.10 17.01
C GLN A 184 2.35 -9.44 18.37
N PRO A 185 2.26 -10.22 19.46
CA PRO A 185 2.18 -9.66 20.80
C PRO A 185 3.44 -8.87 21.14
N THR A 186 3.28 -7.73 21.80
CA THR A 186 4.40 -6.96 22.34
C THR A 186 5.03 -7.68 23.55
N PRO A 187 6.28 -7.34 23.95
CA PRO A 187 6.91 -7.93 25.15
C PRO A 187 6.03 -7.79 26.40
N ASP A 188 5.38 -6.64 26.59
CA ASP A 188 4.48 -6.41 27.74
C ASP A 188 3.22 -7.29 27.66
N GLN A 189 2.65 -7.47 26.47
CA GLN A 189 1.51 -8.38 26.25
C GLN A 189 1.91 -9.84 26.51
N VAL A 190 3.12 -10.26 26.10
CA VAL A 190 3.65 -11.60 26.42
C VAL A 190 3.78 -11.78 27.92
N ALA A 191 4.35 -10.80 28.63
CA ALA A 191 4.47 -10.85 30.10
C ALA A 191 3.09 -10.88 30.78
N GLN A 192 2.13 -10.09 30.31
CA GLN A 192 0.74 -10.10 30.81
C GLN A 192 0.09 -11.47 30.59
N ILE A 193 0.18 -12.04 29.39
CA ILE A 193 -0.38 -13.38 29.08
C ILE A 193 0.26 -14.45 29.97
N ALA A 194 1.57 -14.38 30.18
CA ALA A 194 2.26 -15.31 31.06
C ALA A 194 1.81 -15.20 32.54
N ALA A 195 1.49 -13.98 33.00
CA ALA A 195 1.07 -13.73 34.38
C ALA A 195 -0.42 -14.02 34.62
N THR A 196 -1.31 -13.74 33.64
CA THR A 196 -2.76 -13.77 33.82
C THR A 196 -3.50 -14.78 32.93
N GLY A 197 -2.78 -15.45 32.01
CA GLY A 197 -3.35 -16.38 31.04
C GLY A 197 -4.02 -15.71 29.82
N SER A 198 -4.17 -14.38 29.78
CA SER A 198 -4.85 -13.68 28.70
C SER A 198 -4.39 -12.21 28.56
N SER A 199 -4.71 -11.62 27.41
CA SER A 199 -4.66 -10.17 27.21
C SER A 199 -5.87 -9.74 26.37
N SER A 200 -6.48 -8.61 26.74
CA SER A 200 -7.60 -8.03 25.98
C SER A 200 -7.18 -7.41 24.64
N ILE A 201 -5.90 -7.13 24.49
CA ILE A 201 -5.29 -6.58 23.25
C ILE A 201 -4.05 -7.41 22.94
N VAL A 202 -3.93 -7.89 21.69
CA VAL A 202 -2.74 -8.61 21.19
C VAL A 202 -2.33 -8.05 19.85
N GLY A 203 -1.12 -7.48 19.81
CA GLY A 203 -0.59 -6.72 18.68
C GLY A 203 -0.52 -5.23 18.97
N ALA A 204 0.20 -4.50 18.14
CA ALA A 204 0.33 -3.05 18.23
C ALA A 204 0.82 -2.45 16.90
N HIS A 205 0.51 -1.17 16.68
CA HIS A 205 1.09 -0.40 15.58
C HIS A 205 2.48 0.16 15.98
N ALA A 206 2.58 0.64 17.23
CA ALA A 206 3.79 1.26 17.76
C ALA A 206 4.77 0.21 18.31
N VAL A 207 6.06 0.54 18.30
CA VAL A 207 7.15 -0.27 18.85
C VAL A 207 7.88 0.54 19.93
N GLY A 208 8.04 -0.07 21.11
CA GLY A 208 8.68 0.55 22.26
C GLY A 208 7.81 1.53 23.05
N VAL A 209 6.60 1.80 22.59
CA VAL A 209 5.60 2.65 23.26
C VAL A 209 4.19 2.08 23.03
N MET A 210 3.23 2.48 23.86
CA MET A 210 1.83 2.07 23.72
C MET A 210 1.16 2.78 22.54
N ASP A 211 0.21 2.10 21.88
CA ASP A 211 -0.66 2.72 20.86
C ASP A 211 -1.54 3.82 21.49
N GLY A 212 -1.85 4.85 20.70
CA GLY A 212 -2.71 5.96 21.15
C GLY A 212 -2.00 7.13 21.80
N GLY A 213 -0.66 7.09 21.89
CA GLY A 213 0.18 8.20 22.33
C GLY A 213 0.32 9.32 21.28
N PRO A 214 1.25 10.29 21.49
CA PRO A 214 1.50 11.40 20.57
C PRO A 214 1.78 10.91 19.16
N GLY A 215 1.10 11.48 18.16
CA GLY A 215 1.19 11.06 16.77
C GLY A 215 1.17 12.23 15.78
N LEU A 216 1.68 11.99 14.58
CA LEU A 216 1.65 12.98 13.50
C LEU A 216 0.21 13.32 13.10
N PRO A 217 -0.10 14.59 12.79
CA PRO A 217 -1.41 14.98 12.32
C PRO A 217 -1.90 14.10 11.15
N LEU A 218 -3.19 13.81 11.09
CA LEU A 218 -3.89 13.00 10.09
C LEU A 218 -3.52 11.53 10.10
N VAL A 219 -2.23 11.17 9.96
CA VAL A 219 -1.78 9.77 9.88
C VAL A 219 -1.73 9.09 11.24
N GLY A 220 -1.49 9.85 12.32
CA GLY A 220 -1.42 9.34 13.69
C GLY A 220 -0.19 8.46 13.96
N TRP A 221 0.86 8.55 13.13
CA TRP A 221 2.10 7.80 13.36
C TRP A 221 2.83 8.31 14.58
N SER A 222 3.34 7.39 15.39
CA SER A 222 4.01 7.74 16.64
C SER A 222 5.17 8.72 16.44
N THR A 223 5.18 9.79 17.24
CA THR A 223 6.29 10.78 17.26
C THR A 223 7.32 10.48 18.33
N VAL A 224 7.06 9.49 19.19
CA VAL A 224 7.91 9.17 20.38
C VAL A 224 8.46 7.75 20.37
N GLY A 225 7.97 6.88 19.48
CA GLY A 225 8.41 5.50 19.32
C GLY A 225 8.40 5.05 17.88
N GLY A 226 8.79 3.80 17.62
CA GLY A 226 8.66 3.20 16.28
C GLY A 226 7.19 3.05 15.89
N ASP A 227 6.93 3.00 14.56
CA ASP A 227 5.57 2.80 14.05
C ASP A 227 5.59 1.96 12.77
N LEU A 228 5.08 0.73 12.85
CA LEU A 228 5.07 -0.22 11.74
C LEU A 228 4.08 0.14 10.63
N ARG A 229 3.15 1.07 10.89
CA ARG A 229 2.27 1.62 9.84
C ARG A 229 3.04 2.39 8.79
N VAL A 230 4.18 3.02 9.15
CA VAL A 230 5.01 3.80 8.22
C VAL A 230 5.55 2.94 7.08
N PRO A 231 6.34 1.87 7.34
CA PRO A 231 6.84 1.01 6.28
C PRO A 231 5.74 0.24 5.56
N HIS A 232 4.67 -0.18 6.26
CA HIS A 232 3.50 -0.79 5.65
C HIS A 232 2.88 0.15 4.61
N PHE A 233 2.61 1.40 4.97
CA PHE A 233 2.03 2.40 4.08
C PHE A 233 2.96 2.72 2.89
N VAL A 234 4.24 2.97 3.15
CA VAL A 234 5.22 3.23 2.08
C VAL A 234 5.30 2.05 1.12
N GLY A 235 5.40 0.82 1.62
CA GLY A 235 5.43 -0.38 0.78
C GLY A 235 4.19 -0.50 -0.13
N LEU A 236 2.99 -0.31 0.43
CA LEU A 236 1.73 -0.35 -0.32
C LEU A 236 1.70 0.66 -1.47
N HIS A 237 2.18 1.89 -1.23
CA HIS A 237 2.15 2.95 -2.24
C HIS A 237 3.15 2.78 -3.39
N GLY A 238 4.08 1.81 -3.30
CA GLY A 238 4.86 1.37 -4.46
C GLY A 238 3.98 0.99 -5.64
N LEU A 239 2.76 0.49 -5.36
CA LEU A 239 1.75 0.12 -6.36
C LEU A 239 1.32 1.30 -7.24
N GLN A 240 1.28 2.51 -6.71
CA GLN A 240 0.92 3.74 -7.42
C GLN A 240 2.15 4.46 -7.97
N ILE A 241 3.14 4.66 -7.13
CA ILE A 241 4.29 5.52 -7.42
C ILE A 241 5.14 4.98 -8.58
N LEU A 242 5.44 3.67 -8.59
CA LEU A 242 6.33 3.12 -9.61
C LEU A 242 5.71 3.10 -11.02
N PRO A 243 4.42 2.73 -11.21
CA PRO A 243 3.77 2.87 -12.51
C PRO A 243 3.63 4.32 -12.97
N LEU A 244 3.33 5.25 -12.05
CA LEU A 244 3.25 6.68 -12.35
C LEU A 244 4.60 7.24 -12.77
N LEU A 245 5.70 6.82 -12.13
CA LEU A 245 7.05 7.16 -12.57
C LEU A 245 7.32 6.61 -13.99
N GLY A 246 6.93 5.35 -14.25
CA GLY A 246 7.04 4.76 -15.59
C GLY A 246 6.28 5.57 -16.64
N LEU A 247 5.07 6.01 -16.33
CA LEU A 247 4.25 6.88 -17.19
C LEU A 247 4.91 8.25 -17.39
N ALA A 248 5.40 8.86 -16.31
CA ALA A 248 6.09 10.15 -16.36
C ALA A 248 7.35 10.09 -17.25
N LEU A 249 8.16 9.03 -17.12
CA LEU A 249 9.33 8.82 -17.97
C LEU A 249 8.95 8.60 -19.44
N VAL A 250 7.85 7.93 -19.73
CA VAL A 250 7.37 7.79 -21.12
C VAL A 250 6.91 9.12 -21.68
N ARG A 251 6.23 9.95 -20.86
CA ARG A 251 5.57 11.18 -21.33
C ARG A 251 6.49 12.39 -21.39
N PHE A 252 7.44 12.50 -20.46
CA PHE A 252 8.21 13.73 -20.22
C PHE A 252 9.73 13.57 -20.37
N ALA A 253 10.29 12.34 -20.37
CA ALA A 253 11.72 12.20 -20.56
C ALA A 253 12.14 12.59 -21.98
N PRO A 254 13.35 13.16 -22.15
CA PRO A 254 13.87 13.57 -23.45
C PRO A 254 13.85 12.43 -24.47
N PRO A 255 13.54 12.70 -25.77
CA PRO A 255 13.52 11.65 -26.81
C PRO A 255 14.82 10.87 -26.94
N GLN A 256 15.95 11.50 -26.62
CA GLN A 256 17.30 10.93 -26.65
C GLN A 256 17.51 9.82 -25.60
N LEU A 257 16.68 9.79 -24.54
CA LEU A 257 16.74 8.73 -23.52
C LEU A 257 15.99 7.47 -24.01
N PRO A 258 16.71 6.36 -24.33
CA PRO A 258 16.10 5.16 -24.87
C PRO A 258 15.07 4.54 -23.89
N MET A 259 14.04 3.88 -24.42
CA MET A 259 13.00 3.21 -23.61
C MET A 259 13.57 2.19 -22.62
N ARG A 260 14.67 1.52 -23.02
CA ARG A 260 15.38 0.57 -22.15
C ARG A 260 15.99 1.25 -20.93
N ASP A 261 16.53 2.46 -21.09
CA ASP A 261 17.15 3.19 -19.98
C ASP A 261 16.09 3.86 -19.09
N ARG A 262 14.96 4.31 -19.66
CA ARG A 262 13.79 4.69 -18.88
C ARG A 262 13.28 3.53 -18.01
N SER A 263 13.25 2.31 -18.54
CA SER A 263 12.88 1.12 -17.75
C SER A 263 13.90 0.80 -16.66
N ARG A 264 15.21 1.02 -16.91
CA ARG A 264 16.26 0.87 -15.89
C ARG A 264 16.10 1.90 -14.76
N LEU A 265 15.73 3.15 -15.10
CA LEU A 265 15.44 4.17 -14.07
C LEU A 265 14.26 3.78 -13.19
N VAL A 266 13.21 3.17 -13.77
CA VAL A 266 12.13 2.58 -12.95
C VAL A 266 12.67 1.46 -12.05
N GLY A 267 13.59 0.63 -12.55
CA GLY A 267 14.26 -0.40 -11.73
C GLY A 267 15.06 0.17 -10.56
N VAL A 268 15.82 1.25 -10.80
CA VAL A 268 16.57 1.97 -9.75
C VAL A 268 15.60 2.55 -8.71
N ALA A 269 14.53 3.19 -9.15
CA ALA A 269 13.52 3.74 -8.25
C ALA A 269 12.81 2.66 -7.44
N ALA A 270 12.54 1.49 -8.02
CA ALA A 270 11.95 0.37 -7.32
C ALA A 270 12.90 -0.23 -6.27
N ALA A 271 14.19 -0.36 -6.59
CA ALA A 271 15.20 -0.79 -5.64
C ALA A 271 15.31 0.19 -4.46
N PHE A 272 15.30 1.51 -4.73
CA PHE A 272 15.22 2.54 -3.71
C PHE A 272 13.96 2.38 -2.84
N TRP A 273 12.78 2.20 -3.47
CA TRP A 273 11.50 2.12 -2.76
C TRP A 273 11.44 0.91 -1.82
N ILE A 274 11.89 -0.25 -2.28
CA ILE A 274 11.96 -1.48 -1.48
C ILE A 274 12.99 -1.31 -0.35
N ALA A 275 14.18 -0.79 -0.64
CA ALA A 275 15.20 -0.55 0.38
C ALA A 275 14.75 0.49 1.42
N LEU A 276 14.05 1.56 0.99
CA LEU A 276 13.42 2.54 1.88
C LEU A 276 12.38 1.89 2.79
N THR A 277 11.51 1.03 2.23
CA THR A 277 10.51 0.29 3.01
C THR A 277 11.17 -0.59 4.07
N LEU A 278 12.23 -1.31 3.73
CA LEU A 278 13.00 -2.14 4.66
C LEU A 278 13.73 -1.31 5.71
N LEU A 279 14.31 -0.18 5.33
CA LEU A 279 15.00 0.73 6.24
C LEU A 279 14.03 1.37 7.24
N LEU A 280 12.85 1.79 6.79
CA LEU A 280 11.77 2.27 7.66
C LEU A 280 11.27 1.17 8.61
N THR A 281 11.22 -0.08 8.15
CA THR A 281 10.87 -1.23 9.00
C THR A 281 11.91 -1.42 10.09
N TRP A 282 13.18 -1.41 9.72
CA TRP A 282 14.30 -1.52 10.66
C TRP A 282 14.31 -0.37 11.67
N GLN A 283 14.09 0.87 11.23
CA GLN A 283 13.95 2.02 12.10
C GLN A 283 12.80 1.84 13.10
N ALA A 284 11.61 1.45 12.62
CA ALA A 284 10.44 1.24 13.47
C ALA A 284 10.69 0.13 14.51
N LEU A 285 11.28 -1.00 14.10
CA LEU A 285 11.60 -2.12 15.00
C LEU A 285 12.64 -1.77 16.08
N ARG A 286 13.47 -0.75 15.85
CA ARG A 286 14.37 -0.18 16.86
C ARG A 286 13.66 0.78 17.83
N GLY A 287 12.34 0.93 17.74
CA GLY A 287 11.57 1.85 18.57
C GLY A 287 11.76 3.33 18.20
N GLN A 288 12.29 3.63 17.02
CA GLN A 288 12.56 5.00 16.59
C GLN A 288 11.41 5.59 15.80
N SER A 289 10.96 6.77 16.22
CA SER A 289 10.01 7.56 15.43
C SER A 289 10.59 7.92 14.06
N VAL A 290 9.72 7.95 13.04
CA VAL A 290 10.11 8.34 11.68
C VAL A 290 10.67 9.76 11.59
N ILE A 291 10.30 10.64 12.54
CA ILE A 291 10.76 12.04 12.58
C ILE A 291 11.96 12.25 13.50
N ALA A 292 12.41 11.23 14.23
CA ALA A 292 13.53 11.31 15.18
C ALA A 292 14.49 10.12 14.98
N PRO A 293 15.11 9.97 13.79
CA PRO A 293 16.12 8.95 13.53
C PRO A 293 17.41 9.28 14.28
N ASP A 294 18.12 8.25 14.76
CA ASP A 294 19.47 8.42 15.29
C ASP A 294 20.54 8.59 14.17
N GLY A 295 21.78 8.87 14.57
CA GLY A 295 22.88 9.08 13.61
C GLY A 295 23.13 7.89 12.69
N LEU A 296 22.97 6.66 13.18
CA LEU A 296 23.12 5.45 12.37
C LEU A 296 22.01 5.34 11.31
N THR A 297 20.78 5.64 11.70
CA THR A 297 19.62 5.64 10.78
C THR A 297 19.76 6.74 9.72
N VAL A 298 20.19 7.95 10.13
CA VAL A 298 20.48 9.06 9.19
C VAL A 298 21.58 8.66 8.20
N ALA A 299 22.66 8.04 8.68
CA ALA A 299 23.74 7.57 7.82
C ALA A 299 23.24 6.51 6.81
N ALA A 300 22.38 5.58 7.24
CA ALA A 300 21.78 4.57 6.36
C ALA A 300 20.88 5.21 5.27
N TYR A 301 20.10 6.24 5.60
CA TYR A 301 19.35 7.03 4.60
C TYR A 301 20.29 7.75 3.64
N GLY A 302 21.35 8.37 4.14
CA GLY A 302 22.37 9.02 3.32
C GLY A 302 23.02 8.06 2.32
N LEU A 303 23.38 6.86 2.79
CA LEU A 303 23.94 5.81 1.93
C LEU A 303 22.94 5.35 0.85
N LEU A 304 21.67 5.14 1.22
CA LEU A 304 20.61 4.75 0.28
C LEU A 304 20.43 5.81 -0.81
N VAL A 305 20.39 7.09 -0.44
CA VAL A 305 20.27 8.21 -1.39
C VAL A 305 21.51 8.29 -2.28
N ALA A 306 22.72 8.20 -1.73
CA ALA A 306 23.96 8.24 -2.50
C ALA A 306 24.07 7.08 -3.50
N ALA A 307 23.72 5.85 -3.07
CA ALA A 307 23.70 4.68 -3.93
C ALA A 307 22.69 4.84 -5.08
N THR A 308 21.50 5.39 -4.78
CA THR A 308 20.46 5.63 -5.78
C THR A 308 20.87 6.72 -6.78
N ALA A 309 21.48 7.80 -6.31
CA ALA A 309 22.01 8.86 -7.16
C ALA A 309 23.14 8.34 -8.07
N GLY A 310 24.06 7.55 -7.54
CA GLY A 310 25.11 6.87 -8.31
C GLY A 310 24.55 5.95 -9.38
N ALA A 311 23.58 5.10 -9.03
CA ALA A 311 22.93 4.19 -9.98
C ALA A 311 22.17 4.96 -11.10
N THR A 312 21.46 6.03 -10.72
CA THR A 312 20.76 6.92 -11.67
C THR A 312 21.76 7.59 -12.61
N GLY A 313 22.85 8.14 -12.08
CA GLY A 313 23.93 8.77 -12.86
C GLY A 313 24.59 7.80 -13.83
N ALA A 314 24.83 6.55 -13.40
CA ALA A 314 25.39 5.51 -14.26
C ALA A 314 24.45 5.15 -15.44
N VAL A 315 23.13 5.06 -15.19
CA VAL A 315 22.15 4.81 -16.27
C VAL A 315 22.14 5.98 -17.26
N LEU A 316 22.11 7.22 -16.78
CA LEU A 316 22.10 8.40 -17.63
C LEU A 316 23.39 8.56 -18.42
N ALA A 317 24.56 8.43 -17.78
CA ALA A 317 25.86 8.50 -18.45
C ALA A 317 26.01 7.46 -19.57
N ARG A 318 25.53 6.23 -19.34
CA ARG A 318 25.51 5.18 -20.35
C ARG A 318 24.61 5.53 -21.54
N ALA A 319 23.41 6.08 -21.25
CA ALA A 319 22.47 6.48 -22.30
C ALA A 319 23.06 7.57 -23.22
N TRP A 320 23.75 8.53 -22.62
CA TRP A 320 24.40 9.62 -23.36
C TRP A 320 25.55 9.11 -24.26
N ARG A 321 26.44 8.22 -23.73
CA ARG A 321 27.52 7.64 -24.51
C ARG A 321 27.05 6.74 -25.66
N ALA A 322 25.87 6.18 -25.59
CA ALA A 322 25.30 5.33 -26.65
C ALA A 322 24.58 6.14 -27.73
N GLY A 323 24.33 7.43 -27.50
CA GLY A 323 23.68 8.35 -28.45
C GLY A 323 24.64 9.27 -29.20
N THR A 324 25.92 9.30 -28.78
CA THR A 324 27.06 9.90 -29.50
C THR A 324 27.78 8.87 -30.35
#